data_a5912b9b2a129432146ca90416a8f633
#
_entry.id   a5912b9b2a129432146ca90416a8f633
#
_cell.length_a   1.000
_cell.length_b   1.000
_cell.length_c   1.000
_cell.angle_alpha   90.00
_cell.angle_beta   90.00
_cell.angle_gamma   90.00
#
_symmetry.space_group_name_H-M   'P 1'
#
loop_
_entity.id
_entity.type
_entity.pdbx_description
1 polymer ?
#
loop_
_entity_poly.entity_id
_entity_poly.type
_entity_poly.pdbx_seq_one_letter_code
_entity_poly.pdbx_strand_id
1 'polypeptide(L)'
;MIPLSRKIFILFTIGCLLGQNVYADIGNLPDLGDESGSLISPSQEHKLGEDFMRTARRQLDIVDDPELNAYIQSLGQRLLPKNGPTAYQELHFFIIKDPSINAFAVPGGYIGVHTGLILATENEAELASVLAHETAHLTQRHLLRMNAEAKRTSIPAMAALLAAILLAGSGHQGGEAAIAMTTATLAQKELNFTREFEQEADRIGMGLLTQAGYDARAMPAFFERMQSYTRLYENNLPEFLRTHPITTRRIAESRDRAEHYPVVKNPDATDFYHAQAKIRVLSSNNAADTVHRFKSRLDSGDYQNKNAELYGYALALLENKQYPEARSTIQNLLSQHADYGLYRIAQAEIELAAGNSAEALKLYATAVKKNPKDYALTQRYAAALLKTDHPAEARNLLKIVLRQWPQDPTLQKMFAIAAGNSGSLLEAHQAMAEYYYLNGNSDAAIAQLQIARQHAGENFYFLSSLDARIKEIREEAALYKNNGY
;
A
#
# COMPACT_ATOMS: atom_id res chain seq x y z
N MET A 1 -3.66 44.14 -62.43
CA MET A 1 -3.61 42.68 -62.64
C MET A 1 -2.50 42.13 -61.76
N ILE A 2 -2.83 41.39 -60.70
CA ILE A 2 -1.85 40.73 -59.82
C ILE A 2 -1.45 39.43 -60.54
N PRO A 3 -0.18 39.09 -60.67
CA PRO A 3 0.26 37.90 -61.40
C PRO A 3 -0.19 36.62 -60.64
N LEU A 4 -0.59 35.64 -61.42
CA LEU A 4 -1.19 34.36 -60.96
C LEU A 4 -0.35 33.64 -59.91
N SER A 5 0.98 33.77 -59.92
CA SER A 5 1.94 33.22 -58.98
C SER A 5 1.77 33.71 -57.52
N ARG A 6 1.35 34.94 -57.33
CA ARG A 6 1.07 35.55 -56.04
C ARG A 6 -0.23 35.02 -55.38
N LYS A 7 -1.22 34.68 -56.23
CA LYS A 7 -2.50 34.09 -55.71
C LYS A 7 -2.32 32.64 -55.23
N ILE A 8 -1.45 31.88 -55.87
CA ILE A 8 -1.15 30.49 -55.48
C ILE A 8 -0.35 30.47 -54.16
N PHE A 9 0.56 31.44 -53.97
CA PHE A 9 1.35 31.52 -52.71
C PHE A 9 0.49 31.94 -51.51
N ILE A 10 -0.49 32.82 -51.71
CA ILE A 10 -1.43 33.23 -50.65
C ILE A 10 -2.39 32.10 -50.30
N LEU A 11 -2.85 31.29 -51.23
CA LEU A 11 -3.68 30.12 -50.99
C LEU A 11 -2.92 29.00 -50.27
N PHE A 12 -1.61 28.84 -50.54
CA PHE A 12 -0.78 27.82 -49.86
C PHE A 12 -0.45 28.21 -48.40
N THR A 13 -0.23 29.52 -48.14
CA THR A 13 -0.01 30.02 -46.78
C THR A 13 -1.28 29.98 -45.91
N ILE A 14 -2.48 30.19 -46.49
CA ILE A 14 -3.74 30.06 -45.75
C ILE A 14 -4.07 28.58 -45.49
N GLY A 15 -3.73 27.66 -46.40
CA GLY A 15 -3.90 26.22 -46.20
C GLY A 15 -3.01 25.62 -45.07
N CYS A 16 -1.80 26.17 -44.87
CA CYS A 16 -0.89 25.75 -43.79
C CYS A 16 -1.30 26.29 -42.40
N LEU A 17 -2.11 27.36 -42.34
CA LEU A 17 -2.60 27.91 -41.06
C LEU A 17 -3.87 27.23 -40.56
N LEU A 18 -4.58 26.46 -41.40
CA LEU A 18 -5.80 25.74 -40.99
C LEU A 18 -5.56 24.28 -40.57
N GLY A 19 -4.31 23.80 -40.62
CA GLY A 19 -3.94 22.41 -40.31
C GLY A 19 -3.28 22.17 -38.98
N GLN A 20 -3.16 23.16 -38.12
CA GLN A 20 -2.71 22.93 -36.74
C GLN A 20 -3.94 22.61 -35.85
N ASN A 21 -4.25 21.35 -35.74
CA ASN A 21 -5.02 20.88 -34.57
C ASN A 21 -4.19 21.23 -33.34
N VAL A 22 -4.43 22.38 -32.75
CA VAL A 22 -4.00 22.69 -31.40
C VAL A 22 -4.82 21.74 -30.50
N TYR A 23 -4.28 20.58 -30.25
CA TYR A 23 -4.67 19.84 -29.04
C TYR A 23 -4.30 20.75 -27.88
N ALA A 24 -5.27 21.50 -27.39
CA ALA A 24 -5.14 22.13 -26.08
C ALA A 24 -4.89 20.97 -25.10
N ASP A 25 -3.66 20.81 -24.66
CA ASP A 25 -3.30 19.94 -23.56
C ASP A 25 -3.95 20.55 -22.31
N ILE A 26 -5.18 20.10 -22.03
CA ILE A 26 -5.99 20.53 -20.89
C ILE A 26 -5.30 20.10 -19.56
N GLY A 27 -4.19 19.35 -19.64
CA GLY A 27 -3.40 18.90 -18.50
C GLY A 27 -2.42 19.93 -17.93
N ASN A 28 -2.08 20.99 -18.67
CA ASN A 28 -1.09 22.00 -18.28
C ASN A 28 -1.71 23.38 -18.08
N LEU A 29 -2.74 23.50 -17.27
CA LEU A 29 -3.10 24.80 -16.73
C LEU A 29 -2.00 25.23 -15.74
N PRO A 30 -1.51 26.49 -15.78
CA PRO A 30 -0.58 27.00 -14.80
C PRO A 30 -1.18 26.83 -13.40
N ASP A 31 -0.39 26.28 -12.49
CA ASP A 31 -0.72 26.28 -11.06
C ASP A 31 -0.85 27.73 -10.61
N LEU A 32 -2.08 28.20 -10.39
CA LEU A 32 -2.39 29.57 -9.95
C LEU A 32 -2.10 29.81 -8.48
N GLY A 33 -1.37 28.90 -7.83
CA GLY A 33 -1.03 28.93 -6.44
C GLY A 33 -2.03 28.13 -5.61
N ASP A 34 -1.55 27.03 -5.07
CA ASP A 34 -2.31 26.17 -4.16
C ASP A 34 -2.50 26.89 -2.81
N GLU A 35 -3.73 27.36 -2.52
CA GLU A 35 -4.07 27.92 -1.20
C GLU A 35 -3.75 26.94 -0.05
N SER A 36 -3.74 25.62 -0.33
CA SER A 36 -3.38 24.60 0.65
C SER A 36 -1.89 24.58 1.00
N GLY A 37 -1.02 25.08 0.12
CA GLY A 37 0.42 25.26 0.40
C GLY A 37 0.72 26.22 1.54
N SER A 38 -0.24 27.11 1.89
CA SER A 38 -0.13 28.02 3.02
C SER A 38 -0.54 27.40 4.37
N LEU A 39 -1.18 26.21 4.37
CA LEU A 39 -1.80 25.62 5.56
C LEU A 39 -0.83 24.79 6.39
N ILE A 40 -0.14 23.86 5.78
CA ILE A 40 0.92 23.06 6.39
C ILE A 40 2.05 22.83 5.39
N SER A 41 3.29 22.86 5.90
CA SER A 41 4.46 22.58 5.06
C SER A 41 4.53 21.11 4.66
N PRO A 42 5.22 20.75 3.56
CA PRO A 42 5.42 19.35 3.17
C PRO A 42 6.08 18.49 4.28
N SER A 43 6.98 19.07 5.08
CA SER A 43 7.61 18.36 6.20
C SER A 43 6.63 18.10 7.35
N GLN A 44 5.72 19.02 7.63
CA GLN A 44 4.64 18.83 8.61
C GLN A 44 3.63 17.80 8.15
N GLU A 45 3.31 17.80 6.86
CA GLU A 45 2.43 16.80 6.25
C GLU A 45 3.03 15.40 6.30
N HIS A 46 4.32 15.27 5.96
CA HIS A 46 5.05 14.00 6.07
C HIS A 46 5.04 13.47 7.51
N LYS A 47 5.36 14.34 8.48
CA LYS A 47 5.32 13.96 9.90
C LYS A 47 3.93 13.51 10.35
N LEU A 48 2.89 14.17 9.90
CA LEU A 48 1.50 13.81 10.20
C LEU A 48 1.17 12.40 9.69
N GLY A 49 1.65 12.03 8.50
CA GLY A 49 1.51 10.68 7.94
C GLY A 49 2.29 9.63 8.72
N GLU A 50 3.53 9.92 9.13
CA GLU A 50 4.31 9.01 9.99
C GLU A 50 3.59 8.77 11.33
N ASP A 51 3.05 9.81 11.94
CA ASP A 51 2.33 9.74 13.21
C ASP A 51 1.05 8.92 13.07
N PHE A 52 0.32 9.13 11.95
CA PHE A 52 -0.81 8.29 11.60
C PHE A 52 -0.38 6.82 11.51
N MET A 53 0.68 6.51 10.78
CA MET A 53 1.15 5.11 10.61
C MET A 53 1.60 4.48 11.92
N ARG A 54 2.24 5.24 12.81
CA ARG A 54 2.58 4.76 14.16
C ARG A 54 1.34 4.36 14.96
N THR A 55 0.27 5.12 14.81
CA THR A 55 -1.01 4.82 15.48
C THR A 55 -1.76 3.69 14.77
N ALA A 56 -1.78 3.69 13.44
CA ALA A 56 -2.42 2.66 12.62
C ALA A 56 -1.85 1.26 12.91
N ARG A 57 -0.52 1.13 13.04
CA ARG A 57 0.14 -0.15 13.39
C ARG A 57 -0.27 -0.71 14.76
N ARG A 58 -0.81 0.12 15.67
CA ARG A 58 -1.32 -0.31 16.98
C ARG A 58 -2.80 -0.66 16.97
N GLN A 59 -3.57 -0.07 16.07
CA GLN A 59 -5.04 -0.12 16.10
C GLN A 59 -5.63 -0.96 14.97
N LEU A 60 -4.93 -1.07 13.84
CA LEU A 60 -5.38 -1.81 12.67
C LEU A 60 -4.60 -3.13 12.53
N ASP A 61 -5.27 -4.15 12.02
CA ASP A 61 -4.63 -5.44 11.66
C ASP A 61 -3.93 -5.28 10.28
N ILE A 62 -2.75 -4.63 10.31
CA ILE A 62 -1.95 -4.42 9.10
C ILE A 62 -1.31 -5.74 8.69
N VAL A 63 -1.46 -6.12 7.43
CA VAL A 63 -0.91 -7.35 6.87
C VAL A 63 0.61 -7.25 6.81
N ASP A 64 1.29 -8.04 7.65
CA ASP A 64 2.75 -8.18 7.65
C ASP A 64 3.16 -9.39 6.78
N ASP A 65 2.91 -9.28 5.47
CA ASP A 65 3.28 -10.28 4.48
C ASP A 65 4.11 -9.63 3.37
N PRO A 66 5.40 -9.99 3.23
CA PRO A 66 6.30 -9.27 2.35
C PRO A 66 5.93 -9.38 0.87
N GLU A 67 5.33 -10.48 0.42
CA GLU A 67 4.92 -10.64 -0.97
C GLU A 67 3.69 -9.76 -1.29
N LEU A 68 2.72 -9.70 -0.39
CA LEU A 68 1.55 -8.84 -0.53
C LEU A 68 1.94 -7.36 -0.46
N ASN A 69 2.85 -7.01 0.46
CA ASN A 69 3.35 -5.64 0.59
C ASN A 69 4.15 -5.22 -0.65
N ALA A 70 5.00 -6.10 -1.18
CA ALA A 70 5.73 -5.83 -2.42
C ALA A 70 4.78 -5.67 -3.62
N TYR A 71 3.74 -6.50 -3.72
CA TYR A 71 2.73 -6.41 -4.76
C TYR A 71 1.99 -5.07 -4.73
N ILE A 72 1.38 -4.71 -3.59
CA ILE A 72 0.57 -3.49 -3.51
C ILE A 72 1.41 -2.22 -3.70
N GLN A 73 2.64 -2.22 -3.17
CA GLN A 73 3.59 -1.12 -3.36
C GLN A 73 4.00 -1.00 -4.83
N SER A 74 4.29 -2.11 -5.53
CA SER A 74 4.62 -2.12 -6.95
C SER A 74 3.46 -1.62 -7.81
N LEU A 75 2.23 -2.07 -7.53
CA LEU A 75 1.04 -1.60 -8.22
C LEU A 75 0.84 -0.09 -8.02
N GLY A 76 0.93 0.38 -6.78
CA GLY A 76 0.77 1.79 -6.46
C GLY A 76 1.84 2.70 -7.08
N GLN A 77 3.11 2.26 -7.10
CA GLN A 77 4.20 3.01 -7.73
C GLN A 77 3.99 3.21 -9.24
N ARG A 78 3.35 2.27 -9.94
CA ARG A 78 2.99 2.43 -11.35
C ARG A 78 1.98 3.55 -11.60
N LEU A 79 1.19 3.90 -10.58
CA LEU A 79 0.14 4.92 -10.64
C LEU A 79 0.65 6.32 -10.27
N LEU A 80 1.94 6.48 -9.96
CA LEU A 80 2.50 7.80 -9.71
C LEU A 80 2.56 8.63 -10.99
N PRO A 81 2.31 9.95 -10.92
CA PRO A 81 2.50 10.86 -12.05
C PRO A 81 3.93 10.76 -12.57
N LYS A 82 4.09 10.52 -13.88
CA LYS A 82 5.42 10.44 -14.51
C LYS A 82 6.02 11.81 -14.77
N ASN A 83 5.20 12.86 -14.85
CA ASN A 83 5.60 14.23 -15.18
C ASN A 83 4.87 15.22 -14.26
N GLY A 84 5.58 16.25 -13.82
CA GLY A 84 5.04 17.35 -13.03
C GLY A 84 5.48 17.34 -11.57
N PRO A 85 5.30 18.46 -10.86
CA PRO A 85 5.59 18.54 -9.44
C PRO A 85 4.58 17.65 -8.70
N THR A 86 5.08 16.62 -8.00
CA THR A 86 4.27 15.86 -7.06
C THR A 86 4.54 16.38 -5.66
N ALA A 87 3.49 16.61 -4.90
CA ALA A 87 3.62 16.96 -3.49
C ALA A 87 4.35 15.86 -2.70
N TYR A 88 4.39 14.64 -3.25
CA TYR A 88 5.00 13.47 -2.64
C TYR A 88 6.01 12.85 -3.59
N GLN A 89 7.23 12.63 -3.12
CA GLN A 89 8.29 11.92 -3.86
C GLN A 89 8.08 10.40 -3.81
N GLU A 90 7.48 9.91 -2.73
CA GLU A 90 7.15 8.50 -2.53
C GLU A 90 5.75 8.35 -1.94
N LEU A 91 5.04 7.31 -2.36
CA LEU A 91 3.79 6.87 -1.75
C LEU A 91 3.98 5.48 -1.13
N HIS A 92 3.37 5.31 0.03
CA HIS A 92 3.43 4.09 0.81
C HIS A 92 2.06 3.42 0.84
N PHE A 93 1.96 2.27 0.18
CA PHE A 93 0.74 1.47 0.16
C PHE A 93 0.84 0.36 1.20
N PHE A 94 -0.21 0.16 1.99
CA PHE A 94 -0.27 -0.90 2.99
C PHE A 94 -1.63 -1.59 2.97
N ILE A 95 -1.63 -2.88 3.34
CA ILE A 95 -2.85 -3.69 3.34
C ILE A 95 -3.35 -3.86 4.77
N ILE A 96 -4.66 -3.72 4.95
CA ILE A 96 -5.36 -3.94 6.22
C ILE A 96 -6.16 -5.23 6.08
N LYS A 97 -6.03 -6.14 7.04
CA LYS A 97 -6.81 -7.38 7.10
C LYS A 97 -8.23 -7.08 7.59
N ASP A 98 -9.04 -6.58 6.68
CA ASP A 98 -10.44 -6.24 6.92
C ASP A 98 -11.27 -6.71 5.73
N PRO A 99 -12.39 -7.44 5.94
CA PRO A 99 -13.24 -7.94 4.87
C PRO A 99 -14.10 -6.86 4.21
N SER A 100 -14.15 -5.64 4.76
CA SER A 100 -14.90 -4.53 4.16
C SER A 100 -14.25 -4.08 2.85
N ILE A 101 -15.07 -3.60 1.92
CA ILE A 101 -14.59 -3.03 0.67
C ILE A 101 -14.24 -1.57 0.95
N ASN A 102 -12.95 -1.26 1.11
CA ASN A 102 -12.47 0.08 1.40
C ASN A 102 -11.03 0.32 0.96
N ALA A 103 -10.71 1.57 0.64
CA ALA A 103 -9.38 2.14 0.54
C ALA A 103 -9.45 3.60 0.98
N PHE A 104 -8.33 4.16 1.44
CA PHE A 104 -8.28 5.56 1.85
C PHE A 104 -6.87 6.13 1.72
N ALA A 105 -6.79 7.42 1.43
CA ALA A 105 -5.56 8.19 1.35
C ALA A 105 -5.39 9.08 2.59
N VAL A 106 -4.16 9.14 3.10
CA VAL A 106 -3.78 9.94 4.29
C VAL A 106 -2.67 10.92 3.92
N PRO A 107 -2.76 12.21 4.34
CA PRO A 107 -1.68 13.17 4.16
C PRO A 107 -0.34 12.59 4.62
N GLY A 108 0.73 12.95 3.93
CA GLY A 108 2.07 12.39 4.18
C GLY A 108 2.42 11.21 3.30
N GLY A 109 1.56 10.83 2.34
CA GLY A 109 1.90 9.86 1.31
C GLY A 109 1.47 8.42 1.59
N TYR A 110 0.52 8.19 2.49
CA TYR A 110 0.08 6.83 2.84
C TYR A 110 -1.29 6.49 2.26
N ILE A 111 -1.43 5.28 1.71
CA ILE A 111 -2.69 4.75 1.18
C ILE A 111 -2.94 3.37 1.76
N GLY A 112 -4.04 3.24 2.51
CA GLY A 112 -4.52 2.00 3.09
C GLY A 112 -5.49 1.27 2.16
N VAL A 113 -5.37 -0.06 2.07
CA VAL A 113 -6.19 -0.91 1.20
C VAL A 113 -6.69 -2.10 1.99
N HIS A 114 -8.00 -2.27 2.11
CA HIS A 114 -8.58 -3.42 2.80
C HIS A 114 -8.50 -4.68 1.94
N THR A 115 -8.27 -5.83 2.59
CA THR A 115 -8.28 -7.13 1.90
C THR A 115 -9.61 -7.39 1.19
N GLY A 116 -10.73 -6.89 1.74
CA GLY A 116 -12.05 -7.00 1.12
C GLY A 116 -12.13 -6.30 -0.24
N LEU A 117 -11.49 -5.14 -0.41
CA LEU A 117 -11.43 -4.47 -1.71
C LEU A 117 -10.65 -5.30 -2.74
N ILE A 118 -9.46 -5.80 -2.36
CA ILE A 118 -8.64 -6.63 -3.27
C ILE A 118 -9.41 -7.88 -3.73
N LEU A 119 -10.19 -8.49 -2.83
CA LEU A 119 -10.99 -9.67 -3.15
C LEU A 119 -12.27 -9.35 -3.95
N ALA A 120 -12.82 -8.13 -3.84
CA ALA A 120 -14.02 -7.70 -4.54
C ALA A 120 -13.77 -7.25 -5.98
N THR A 121 -12.53 -6.88 -6.33
CA THR A 121 -12.15 -6.50 -7.70
C THR A 121 -11.96 -7.75 -8.56
N GLU A 122 -12.47 -7.74 -9.80
CA GLU A 122 -12.38 -8.88 -10.72
C GLU A 122 -11.03 -8.99 -11.42
N ASN A 123 -10.36 -7.86 -11.62
CA ASN A 123 -9.08 -7.78 -12.29
C ASN A 123 -8.21 -6.65 -11.71
N GLU A 124 -6.91 -6.68 -12.01
CA GLU A 124 -5.95 -5.69 -11.51
C GLU A 124 -6.29 -4.26 -11.94
N ALA A 125 -6.88 -4.07 -13.13
CA ALA A 125 -7.21 -2.74 -13.62
C ALA A 125 -8.32 -2.07 -12.78
N GLU A 126 -9.28 -2.85 -12.26
CA GLU A 126 -10.27 -2.33 -11.30
C GLU A 126 -9.61 -1.89 -9.99
N LEU A 127 -8.73 -2.72 -9.40
CA LEU A 127 -7.98 -2.35 -8.21
C LEU A 127 -7.10 -1.12 -8.48
N ALA A 128 -6.39 -1.10 -9.60
CA ALA A 128 -5.58 0.03 -10.03
C ALA A 128 -6.42 1.31 -10.18
N SER A 129 -7.68 1.22 -10.65
CA SER A 129 -8.55 2.38 -10.79
C SER A 129 -8.92 3.02 -9.45
N VAL A 130 -9.14 2.19 -8.41
CA VAL A 130 -9.38 2.68 -7.04
C VAL A 130 -8.11 3.31 -6.47
N LEU A 131 -6.97 2.63 -6.60
CA LEU A 131 -5.70 3.19 -6.10
C LEU A 131 -5.31 4.48 -6.84
N ALA A 132 -5.63 4.61 -8.12
CA ALA A 132 -5.42 5.84 -8.89
C ALA A 132 -6.34 6.97 -8.39
N HIS A 133 -7.58 6.66 -8.02
CA HIS A 133 -8.51 7.60 -7.40
C HIS A 133 -8.00 8.09 -6.04
N GLU A 134 -7.54 7.18 -5.17
CA GLU A 134 -6.93 7.53 -3.87
C GLU A 134 -5.65 8.35 -4.04
N THR A 135 -4.82 7.98 -5.02
CA THR A 135 -3.61 8.74 -5.38
C THR A 135 -3.97 10.16 -5.85
N ALA A 136 -5.07 10.32 -6.58
CA ALA A 136 -5.56 11.64 -6.99
C ALA A 136 -6.02 12.46 -5.78
N HIS A 137 -6.77 11.89 -4.83
CA HIS A 137 -7.14 12.57 -3.59
C HIS A 137 -5.92 13.09 -2.83
N LEU A 138 -4.87 12.29 -2.76
CA LEU A 138 -3.64 12.63 -2.07
C LEU A 138 -2.85 13.71 -2.80
N THR A 139 -2.59 13.53 -4.12
CA THR A 139 -1.80 14.47 -4.93
C THR A 139 -2.49 15.82 -5.09
N GLN A 140 -3.82 15.87 -5.07
CA GLN A 140 -4.62 17.11 -5.07
C GLN A 140 -4.86 17.64 -3.65
N ARG A 141 -4.32 16.99 -2.62
CA ARG A 141 -4.41 17.42 -1.23
C ARG A 141 -5.86 17.66 -0.76
N HIS A 142 -6.83 16.86 -1.24
CA HIS A 142 -8.25 17.07 -1.01
C HIS A 142 -8.60 17.13 0.47
N LEU A 143 -8.01 16.28 1.31
CA LEU A 143 -8.26 16.30 2.75
C LEU A 143 -7.79 17.61 3.40
N LEU A 144 -6.66 18.16 2.96
CA LEU A 144 -6.15 19.45 3.45
C LEU A 144 -7.02 20.60 2.98
N ARG A 145 -7.42 20.60 1.70
CA ARG A 145 -8.31 21.63 1.13
C ARG A 145 -9.68 21.63 1.83
N MET A 146 -10.28 20.47 2.04
CA MET A 146 -11.54 20.33 2.78
C MET A 146 -11.44 20.89 4.20
N ASN A 147 -10.32 20.61 4.89
CA ASN A 147 -10.09 21.12 6.24
C ASN A 147 -9.89 22.65 6.26
N ALA A 148 -9.27 23.21 5.22
CA ALA A 148 -9.12 24.65 5.03
C ALA A 148 -10.48 25.34 4.83
N GLU A 149 -11.33 24.79 3.96
CA GLU A 149 -12.69 25.29 3.72
C GLU A 149 -13.54 25.29 4.98
N ALA A 150 -13.36 24.28 5.85
CA ALA A 150 -14.00 24.21 7.16
C ALA A 150 -13.42 25.19 8.20
N LYS A 151 -12.46 26.04 7.82
CA LYS A 151 -11.74 26.98 8.73
C LYS A 151 -11.06 26.29 9.93
N ARG A 152 -10.69 25.02 9.79
CA ARG A 152 -10.02 24.20 10.82
C ARG A 152 -8.56 24.00 10.47
N THR A 153 -7.82 25.07 10.32
CA THR A 153 -6.45 25.11 9.75
C THR A 153 -5.35 24.72 10.74
N SER A 154 -5.64 23.94 11.77
CA SER A 154 -4.62 23.56 12.76
C SER A 154 -4.19 22.09 12.64
N ILE A 155 -2.89 21.83 12.86
CA ILE A 155 -2.33 20.46 12.89
C ILE A 155 -3.09 19.56 13.89
N PRO A 156 -3.49 20.04 15.11
CA PRO A 156 -4.30 19.23 16.01
C PRO A 156 -5.66 18.82 15.43
N ALA A 157 -6.34 19.70 14.69
CA ALA A 157 -7.62 19.35 14.07
C ALA A 157 -7.45 18.26 12.97
N MET A 158 -6.37 18.33 12.21
CA MET A 158 -6.04 17.33 11.20
C MET A 158 -5.72 15.97 11.85
N ALA A 159 -4.93 15.97 12.90
CA ALA A 159 -4.59 14.75 13.61
C ALA A 159 -5.83 14.12 14.28
N ALA A 160 -6.76 14.91 14.82
CA ALA A 160 -8.04 14.42 15.34
C ALA A 160 -8.90 13.79 14.24
N LEU A 161 -8.90 14.35 13.03
CA LEU A 161 -9.57 13.77 11.86
C LEU A 161 -8.96 12.43 11.47
N LEU A 162 -7.64 12.33 11.43
CA LEU A 162 -6.93 11.07 11.14
C LEU A 162 -7.18 10.00 12.22
N ALA A 163 -7.24 10.38 13.49
CA ALA A 163 -7.63 9.48 14.58
C ALA A 163 -9.07 8.98 14.40
N ALA A 164 -9.99 9.80 13.91
CA ALA A 164 -11.36 9.40 13.62
C ALA A 164 -11.44 8.38 12.46
N ILE A 165 -10.59 8.50 11.45
CA ILE A 165 -10.44 7.49 10.36
C ILE A 165 -10.05 6.13 10.96
N LEU A 166 -9.06 6.11 11.87
CA LEU A 166 -8.62 4.88 12.52
C LEU A 166 -9.71 4.24 13.37
N LEU A 167 -10.47 5.05 14.12
CA LEU A 167 -11.57 4.57 14.96
C LEU A 167 -12.72 4.00 14.13
N ALA A 168 -13.03 4.60 12.98
CA ALA A 168 -14.06 4.10 12.07
C ALA A 168 -13.69 2.72 11.49
N GLY A 169 -12.41 2.48 11.21
CA GLY A 169 -11.90 1.21 10.67
C GLY A 169 -11.71 0.09 11.72
N SER A 170 -11.74 0.40 13.02
CA SER A 170 -11.39 -0.59 14.06
C SER A 170 -12.54 -1.50 14.52
N GLY A 171 -13.78 -1.31 14.06
CA GLY A 171 -14.92 -2.22 14.32
C GLY A 171 -15.27 -2.46 15.80
N HIS A 172 -14.81 -1.62 16.74
CA HIS A 172 -15.01 -1.82 18.16
C HIS A 172 -16.48 -1.64 18.57
N GLN A 173 -17.15 -2.75 18.85
CA GLN A 173 -18.48 -2.81 19.48
C GLN A 173 -18.31 -2.91 21.02
N GLY A 174 -18.34 -1.80 21.71
CA GLY A 174 -18.32 -1.77 23.17
C GLY A 174 -18.88 -0.47 23.76
N GLY A 175 -19.50 -0.51 24.92
CA GLY A 175 -20.35 0.53 25.54
C GLY A 175 -19.75 1.94 25.79
N GLU A 176 -18.47 2.17 25.57
CA GLU A 176 -17.86 3.50 25.45
C GLU A 176 -18.08 4.08 24.03
N ALA A 177 -18.61 3.26 23.12
CA ALA A 177 -18.92 3.56 21.74
C ALA A 177 -20.03 4.62 21.56
N ALA A 178 -20.87 4.92 22.53
CA ALA A 178 -21.94 5.88 22.34
C ALA A 178 -21.43 7.34 22.23
N ILE A 179 -20.35 7.68 22.95
CA ILE A 179 -19.68 8.98 22.83
C ILE A 179 -18.77 8.98 21.60
N ALA A 180 -18.07 7.85 21.34
CA ALA A 180 -17.29 7.67 20.13
C ALA A 180 -18.15 7.60 18.86
N MET A 181 -19.37 7.01 18.90
CA MET A 181 -20.30 7.01 17.76
C MET A 181 -20.79 8.39 17.35
N THR A 182 -21.05 9.29 18.30
CA THR A 182 -21.43 10.69 17.96
C THR A 182 -20.26 11.43 17.34
N THR A 183 -19.06 11.25 17.86
CA THR A 183 -17.83 11.83 17.31
C THR A 183 -17.46 11.20 15.97
N ALA A 184 -17.59 9.87 15.84
CA ALA A 184 -17.35 9.16 14.60
C ALA A 184 -18.39 9.49 13.51
N THR A 185 -19.67 9.70 13.87
CA THR A 185 -20.70 10.10 12.91
C THR A 185 -20.52 11.52 12.43
N LEU A 186 -20.03 12.44 13.29
CA LEU A 186 -19.67 13.80 12.89
C LEU A 186 -18.40 13.78 12.03
N ALA A 187 -17.39 13.02 12.42
CA ALA A 187 -16.18 12.81 11.62
C ALA A 187 -16.48 12.15 10.27
N GLN A 188 -17.39 11.19 10.20
CA GLN A 188 -17.84 10.59 8.94
C GLN A 188 -18.52 11.58 8.00
N LYS A 189 -19.33 12.53 8.54
CA LYS A 189 -19.88 13.63 7.73
C LYS A 189 -18.80 14.57 7.21
N GLU A 190 -17.73 14.76 7.95
CA GLU A 190 -16.59 15.58 7.57
C GLU A 190 -15.66 14.88 6.58
N LEU A 191 -15.64 13.54 6.60
CA LEU A 191 -14.88 12.70 5.66
C LEU A 191 -15.55 12.53 4.29
N ASN A 192 -16.84 12.87 4.16
CA ASN A 192 -17.50 12.88 2.85
C ASN A 192 -16.90 13.99 2.01
N PHE A 193 -16.05 13.62 1.07
CA PHE A 193 -15.49 14.54 0.09
C PHE A 193 -16.60 15.27 -0.66
N THR A 194 -16.36 16.54 -1.00
CA THR A 194 -17.32 17.26 -1.82
C THR A 194 -17.47 16.61 -3.20
N ARG A 195 -18.60 16.80 -3.86
CA ARG A 195 -18.83 16.26 -5.20
C ARG A 195 -17.77 16.70 -6.21
N GLU A 196 -17.27 17.92 -6.03
CA GLU A 196 -16.22 18.50 -6.86
C GLU A 196 -14.90 17.76 -6.68
N PHE A 197 -14.51 17.42 -5.46
CA PHE A 197 -13.31 16.65 -5.16
C PHE A 197 -13.39 15.21 -5.71
N GLU A 198 -14.58 14.58 -5.63
CA GLU A 198 -14.79 13.27 -6.23
C GLU A 198 -14.64 13.30 -7.75
N GLN A 199 -15.24 14.32 -8.42
CA GLN A 199 -15.11 14.48 -9.88
C GLN A 199 -13.68 14.81 -10.30
N GLU A 200 -12.95 15.59 -9.50
CA GLU A 200 -11.54 15.89 -9.71
C GLU A 200 -10.69 14.62 -9.57
N ALA A 201 -10.93 13.83 -8.52
CA ALA A 201 -10.23 12.57 -8.28
C ALA A 201 -10.52 11.54 -9.38
N ASP A 202 -11.77 11.43 -9.86
CA ASP A 202 -12.13 10.57 -10.99
C ASP A 202 -11.38 10.99 -12.27
N ARG A 203 -11.31 12.29 -12.55
CA ARG A 203 -10.64 12.82 -13.75
C ARG A 203 -9.13 12.57 -13.71
N ILE A 204 -8.50 12.92 -12.61
CA ILE A 204 -7.04 12.79 -12.46
C ILE A 204 -6.66 11.32 -12.32
N GLY A 205 -7.40 10.56 -11.50
CA GLY A 205 -7.19 9.13 -11.31
C GLY A 205 -7.29 8.34 -12.61
N MET A 206 -8.25 8.66 -13.49
CA MET A 206 -8.33 8.05 -14.81
C MET A 206 -7.10 8.37 -15.68
N GLY A 207 -6.56 9.59 -15.58
CA GLY A 207 -5.30 9.97 -16.23
C GLY A 207 -4.11 9.16 -15.70
N LEU A 208 -4.00 8.97 -14.39
CA LEU A 208 -2.96 8.15 -13.77
C LEU A 208 -3.08 6.67 -14.17
N LEU A 209 -4.30 6.13 -14.17
CA LEU A 209 -4.61 4.77 -14.59
C LEU A 209 -4.13 4.50 -16.03
N THR A 210 -4.45 5.41 -16.94
CA THR A 210 -4.07 5.27 -18.35
C THR A 210 -2.57 5.47 -18.60
N GLN A 211 -1.91 6.38 -17.87
CA GLN A 211 -0.46 6.55 -17.89
C GLN A 211 0.29 5.31 -17.38
N ALA A 212 -0.33 4.55 -16.46
CA ALA A 212 0.17 3.27 -15.98
C ALA A 212 -0.05 2.12 -16.98
N GLY A 213 -0.76 2.35 -18.08
CA GLY A 213 -1.00 1.39 -19.15
C GLY A 213 -2.28 0.55 -18.97
N TYR A 214 -3.16 0.92 -18.06
CA TYR A 214 -4.45 0.27 -17.87
C TYR A 214 -5.54 0.89 -18.74
N ASP A 215 -6.56 0.08 -19.07
CA ASP A 215 -7.73 0.57 -19.79
C ASP A 215 -8.57 1.49 -18.89
N ALA A 216 -8.89 2.68 -19.40
CA ALA A 216 -9.71 3.66 -18.68
C ALA A 216 -11.08 3.12 -18.27
N ARG A 217 -11.61 2.13 -19.02
CA ARG A 217 -12.94 1.51 -18.79
C ARG A 217 -12.99 0.71 -17.48
N ALA A 218 -11.86 0.40 -16.87
CA ALA A 218 -11.82 -0.29 -15.57
C ALA A 218 -12.46 0.56 -14.46
N MET A 219 -12.32 1.89 -14.49
CA MET A 219 -12.92 2.76 -13.46
C MET A 219 -14.46 2.76 -13.50
N PRO A 220 -15.13 3.05 -14.61
CA PRO A 220 -16.59 2.94 -14.64
C PRO A 220 -17.09 1.52 -14.41
N ALA A 221 -16.37 0.47 -14.83
CA ALA A 221 -16.73 -0.92 -14.54
C ALA A 221 -16.73 -1.21 -13.03
N PHE A 222 -15.73 -0.76 -12.30
CA PHE A 222 -15.71 -0.84 -10.85
C PHE A 222 -16.87 -0.08 -10.19
N PHE A 223 -17.17 1.14 -10.65
CA PHE A 223 -18.29 1.93 -10.12
C PHE A 223 -19.64 1.24 -10.30
N GLU A 224 -19.87 0.64 -11.47
CA GLU A 224 -21.11 -0.11 -11.75
C GLU A 224 -21.24 -1.35 -10.86
N ARG A 225 -20.13 -2.04 -10.63
CA ARG A 225 -20.09 -3.16 -9.69
C ARG A 225 -20.44 -2.70 -8.28
N MET A 226 -19.85 -1.62 -7.79
CA MET A 226 -20.15 -1.06 -6.48
C MET A 226 -21.60 -0.59 -6.39
N GLN A 227 -22.15 0.01 -7.45
CA GLN A 227 -23.57 0.37 -7.49
C GLN A 227 -24.49 -0.87 -7.39
N SER A 228 -24.06 -2.01 -7.96
CA SER A 228 -24.82 -3.25 -7.84
C SER A 228 -24.83 -3.79 -6.41
N TYR A 229 -23.76 -3.61 -5.66
CA TYR A 229 -23.71 -3.94 -4.22
C TYR A 229 -24.74 -3.12 -3.42
N THR A 230 -24.97 -1.84 -3.75
CA THR A 230 -25.95 -1.02 -3.01
C THR A 230 -27.37 -1.55 -3.15
N ARG A 231 -27.73 -2.11 -4.30
CA ARG A 231 -29.06 -2.67 -4.55
C ARG A 231 -29.31 -3.98 -3.81
N LEU A 232 -28.24 -4.74 -3.53
CA LEU A 232 -28.33 -6.05 -2.87
C LEU A 232 -28.27 -5.94 -1.33
N TYR A 233 -27.65 -4.89 -0.81
CA TYR A 233 -27.34 -4.73 0.62
C TYR A 233 -27.77 -3.35 1.14
N GLU A 234 -29.08 -3.01 1.03
CA GLU A 234 -29.63 -1.69 1.43
C GLU A 234 -29.25 -1.23 2.86
N ASN A 235 -29.03 -2.17 3.78
CA ASN A 235 -28.73 -1.89 5.19
C ASN A 235 -27.24 -1.99 5.55
N ASN A 236 -26.35 -2.37 4.63
CA ASN A 236 -24.93 -2.56 4.92
C ASN A 236 -24.05 -2.16 3.72
N LEU A 237 -24.07 -0.85 3.42
CA LEU A 237 -23.27 -0.30 2.33
C LEU A 237 -21.78 -0.50 2.57
N PRO A 238 -21.00 -0.92 1.55
CA PRO A 238 -19.53 -0.89 1.61
C PRO A 238 -19.01 0.44 2.12
N GLU A 239 -17.99 0.41 2.96
CA GLU A 239 -17.44 1.62 3.57
C GLU A 239 -16.91 2.59 2.52
N PHE A 240 -16.31 2.08 1.45
CA PHE A 240 -15.90 2.86 0.28
C PHE A 240 -17.04 3.72 -0.27
N LEU A 241 -18.27 3.21 -0.35
CA LEU A 241 -19.41 3.96 -0.85
C LEU A 241 -19.95 5.01 0.13
N ARG A 242 -19.59 4.87 1.41
CA ARG A 242 -19.93 5.86 2.45
C ARG A 242 -18.99 7.05 2.41
N THR A 243 -17.71 6.84 2.11
CA THR A 243 -16.69 7.88 1.98
C THR A 243 -16.67 8.49 0.58
N HIS A 244 -16.89 7.66 -0.46
CA HIS A 244 -16.88 8.02 -1.87
C HIS A 244 -18.23 7.66 -2.54
N PRO A 245 -19.28 8.48 -2.38
CA PRO A 245 -20.61 8.17 -2.93
C PRO A 245 -20.58 8.05 -4.46
N ILE A 246 -20.91 6.88 -4.98
CA ILE A 246 -20.97 6.63 -6.41
C ILE A 246 -22.39 6.96 -6.91
N THR A 247 -22.50 8.10 -7.59
CA THR A 247 -23.77 8.54 -8.19
C THR A 247 -23.84 8.07 -9.64
N THR A 248 -25.10 7.95 -10.17
CA THR A 248 -25.32 7.67 -11.60
C THR A 248 -24.60 8.67 -12.50
N ARG A 249 -24.48 9.93 -12.04
CA ARG A 249 -23.76 10.98 -12.75
C ARG A 249 -22.27 10.67 -12.84
N ARG A 250 -21.59 10.27 -11.75
CA ARG A 250 -20.16 9.89 -11.76
C ARG A 250 -19.91 8.71 -12.71
N ILE A 251 -20.79 7.71 -12.71
CA ILE A 251 -20.70 6.57 -13.64
C ILE A 251 -20.78 7.07 -15.10
N ALA A 252 -21.77 7.91 -15.42
CA ALA A 252 -21.96 8.42 -16.77
C ALA A 252 -20.76 9.29 -17.24
N GLU A 253 -20.28 10.19 -16.37
CA GLU A 253 -19.12 11.04 -16.64
C GLU A 253 -17.84 10.22 -16.81
N SER A 254 -17.64 9.18 -16.00
CA SER A 254 -16.47 8.29 -16.12
C SER A 254 -16.51 7.45 -17.39
N ARG A 255 -17.71 6.99 -17.82
CA ARG A 255 -17.89 6.29 -19.10
C ARG A 255 -17.56 7.22 -20.28
N ASP A 256 -18.18 8.39 -20.32
CA ASP A 256 -17.96 9.39 -21.38
C ASP A 256 -16.47 9.72 -21.50
N ARG A 257 -15.81 9.97 -20.37
CA ARG A 257 -14.38 10.25 -20.35
C ARG A 257 -13.53 9.06 -20.82
N ALA A 258 -13.90 7.82 -20.42
CA ALA A 258 -13.17 6.62 -20.83
C ALA A 258 -13.25 6.39 -22.35
N GLU A 259 -14.31 6.84 -23.04
CA GLU A 259 -14.45 6.74 -24.50
C GLU A 259 -13.43 7.61 -25.25
N HIS A 260 -12.91 8.66 -24.63
CA HIS A 260 -11.87 9.52 -25.22
C HIS A 260 -10.47 8.92 -25.13
N TYR A 261 -10.28 7.85 -24.36
CA TYR A 261 -9.02 7.11 -24.28
C TYR A 261 -9.01 5.91 -25.24
N PRO A 262 -7.86 5.58 -25.82
CA PRO A 262 -7.75 4.39 -26.64
C PRO A 262 -8.04 3.13 -25.82
N VAL A 263 -8.65 2.12 -26.46
CA VAL A 263 -8.77 0.78 -25.86
C VAL A 263 -7.37 0.17 -25.82
N VAL A 264 -6.92 -0.19 -24.64
CA VAL A 264 -5.63 -0.83 -24.45
C VAL A 264 -5.80 -2.20 -23.79
N LYS A 265 -4.87 -3.12 -24.11
CA LYS A 265 -4.79 -4.37 -23.38
C LYS A 265 -4.15 -4.07 -22.02
N ASN A 266 -4.85 -4.44 -20.95
CA ASN A 266 -4.32 -4.32 -19.61
C ASN A 266 -2.98 -5.06 -19.47
N PRO A 267 -2.05 -4.60 -18.59
CA PRO A 267 -0.85 -5.33 -18.22
C PRO A 267 -1.14 -6.76 -17.75
N ASP A 268 -0.10 -7.59 -17.69
CA ASP A 268 -0.22 -8.91 -17.10
C ASP A 268 -0.61 -8.79 -15.62
N ALA A 269 -1.72 -9.42 -15.26
CA ALA A 269 -2.30 -9.40 -13.93
C ALA A 269 -1.96 -10.68 -13.11
N THR A 270 -0.92 -11.40 -13.49
CA THR A 270 -0.54 -12.66 -12.82
C THR A 270 -0.33 -12.44 -11.32
N ASP A 271 0.40 -11.40 -10.91
CA ASP A 271 0.67 -11.10 -9.50
C ASP A 271 -0.61 -10.73 -8.73
N PHE A 272 -1.57 -10.05 -9.36
CA PHE A 272 -2.87 -9.74 -8.77
C PHE A 272 -3.63 -11.01 -8.35
N TYR A 273 -3.76 -11.98 -9.25
CA TYR A 273 -4.47 -13.21 -8.94
C TYR A 273 -3.76 -14.04 -7.86
N HIS A 274 -2.42 -14.00 -7.83
CA HIS A 274 -1.63 -14.63 -6.77
C HIS A 274 -1.84 -13.94 -5.42
N ALA A 275 -1.88 -12.61 -5.41
CA ALA A 275 -2.20 -11.83 -4.20
C ALA A 275 -3.60 -12.16 -3.68
N GLN A 276 -4.62 -12.20 -4.56
CA GLN A 276 -5.97 -12.64 -4.16
C GLN A 276 -5.99 -14.06 -3.60
N ALA A 277 -5.27 -15.00 -4.22
CA ALA A 277 -5.19 -16.37 -3.73
C ALA A 277 -4.54 -16.44 -2.34
N LYS A 278 -3.44 -15.71 -2.14
CA LYS A 278 -2.77 -15.63 -0.83
C LYS A 278 -3.64 -14.97 0.23
N ILE A 279 -4.33 -13.87 -0.09
CA ILE A 279 -5.26 -13.21 0.83
C ILE A 279 -6.38 -14.18 1.25
N ARG A 280 -6.94 -14.98 0.32
CA ARG A 280 -7.95 -16.00 0.66
C ARG A 280 -7.44 -17.02 1.67
N VAL A 281 -6.17 -17.42 1.58
CA VAL A 281 -5.54 -18.31 2.58
C VAL A 281 -5.37 -17.59 3.91
N LEU A 282 -4.78 -16.39 3.94
CA LEU A 282 -4.52 -15.62 5.15
C LEU A 282 -5.78 -15.15 5.89
N SER A 283 -6.89 -14.99 5.17
CA SER A 283 -8.18 -14.59 5.74
C SER A 283 -9.00 -15.78 6.27
N SER A 284 -8.54 -17.01 6.08
CA SER A 284 -9.23 -18.21 6.54
C SER A 284 -8.79 -18.60 7.95
N ASN A 285 -9.76 -18.99 8.78
CA ASN A 285 -9.52 -19.51 10.12
C ASN A 285 -9.49 -21.06 10.15
N ASN A 286 -9.72 -21.74 9.02
CA ASN A 286 -9.74 -23.20 8.93
C ASN A 286 -8.96 -23.66 7.69
N ALA A 287 -7.77 -24.19 7.91
CA ALA A 287 -6.88 -24.65 6.85
C ALA A 287 -7.48 -25.81 6.02
N ALA A 288 -8.19 -26.75 6.65
CA ALA A 288 -8.79 -27.88 5.95
C ALA A 288 -9.93 -27.44 5.00
N ASP A 289 -10.79 -26.52 5.47
CA ASP A 289 -11.83 -25.93 4.61
C ASP A 289 -11.23 -25.14 3.46
N THR A 290 -10.11 -24.46 3.70
CA THR A 290 -9.41 -23.69 2.67
C THR A 290 -8.86 -24.60 1.59
N VAL A 291 -8.24 -25.72 1.95
CA VAL A 291 -7.80 -26.76 1.03
C VAL A 291 -8.99 -27.27 0.19
N HIS A 292 -10.12 -27.60 0.85
CA HIS A 292 -11.30 -28.09 0.16
C HIS A 292 -11.85 -27.07 -0.85
N ARG A 293 -11.92 -25.78 -0.48
CA ARG A 293 -12.41 -24.72 -1.38
C ARG A 293 -11.54 -24.55 -2.61
N PHE A 294 -10.20 -24.49 -2.43
CA PHE A 294 -9.28 -24.38 -3.58
C PHE A 294 -9.37 -25.61 -4.48
N LYS A 295 -9.44 -26.81 -3.89
CA LYS A 295 -9.60 -28.05 -4.65
C LYS A 295 -10.90 -28.07 -5.45
N SER A 296 -12.02 -27.73 -4.82
CA SER A 296 -13.32 -27.66 -5.50
C SER A 296 -13.33 -26.69 -6.68
N ARG A 297 -12.70 -25.53 -6.54
CA ARG A 297 -12.57 -24.54 -7.61
C ARG A 297 -11.66 -25.03 -8.74
N LEU A 298 -10.58 -25.71 -8.43
CA LEU A 298 -9.73 -26.35 -9.43
C LEU A 298 -10.45 -27.45 -10.20
N ASP A 299 -11.25 -28.28 -9.52
CA ASP A 299 -12.02 -29.37 -10.10
C ASP A 299 -13.17 -28.86 -10.98
N SER A 300 -13.84 -27.77 -10.59
CA SER A 300 -14.95 -27.16 -11.35
C SER A 300 -14.50 -26.21 -12.46
N GLY A 301 -13.22 -25.77 -12.47
CA GLY A 301 -12.73 -24.77 -13.40
C GLY A 301 -13.17 -23.34 -13.08
N ASP A 302 -13.72 -23.09 -11.87
CA ASP A 302 -14.16 -21.77 -11.41
C ASP A 302 -12.99 -20.91 -10.90
N TYR A 303 -12.15 -20.46 -11.82
CA TYR A 303 -11.01 -19.59 -11.53
C TYR A 303 -10.68 -18.68 -12.71
N GLN A 304 -10.19 -17.47 -12.42
CA GLN A 304 -9.72 -16.55 -13.45
C GLN A 304 -8.27 -16.87 -13.88
N ASN A 305 -7.45 -17.41 -12.97
CA ASN A 305 -6.07 -17.78 -13.24
C ASN A 305 -5.75 -19.13 -12.56
N LYS A 306 -5.52 -20.17 -13.38
CA LYS A 306 -5.24 -21.54 -12.89
C LYS A 306 -3.99 -21.61 -12.04
N ASN A 307 -2.92 -20.90 -12.43
CA ASN A 307 -1.66 -20.95 -11.71
C ASN A 307 -1.77 -20.28 -10.35
N ALA A 308 -2.51 -19.18 -10.24
CA ALA A 308 -2.79 -18.54 -8.97
C ALA A 308 -3.69 -19.41 -8.07
N GLU A 309 -4.67 -20.13 -8.63
CA GLU A 309 -5.50 -21.06 -7.88
C GLU A 309 -4.67 -22.25 -7.35
N LEU A 310 -3.76 -22.82 -8.18
CA LEU A 310 -2.79 -23.85 -7.75
C LEU A 310 -1.82 -23.34 -6.69
N TYR A 311 -1.36 -22.08 -6.80
CA TYR A 311 -0.51 -21.45 -5.79
C TYR A 311 -1.25 -21.32 -4.45
N GLY A 312 -2.49 -20.80 -4.47
CA GLY A 312 -3.33 -20.71 -3.26
C GLY A 312 -3.61 -22.10 -2.66
N TYR A 313 -3.84 -23.11 -3.50
CA TYR A 313 -4.00 -24.50 -3.06
C TYR A 313 -2.73 -25.02 -2.36
N ALA A 314 -1.54 -24.77 -2.92
CA ALA A 314 -0.28 -25.16 -2.31
C ALA A 314 -0.05 -24.47 -0.95
N LEU A 315 -0.38 -23.17 -0.83
CA LEU A 315 -0.30 -22.46 0.43
C LEU A 315 -1.31 -23.00 1.47
N ALA A 316 -2.52 -23.32 1.05
CA ALA A 316 -3.55 -23.93 1.91
C ALA A 316 -3.10 -25.31 2.40
N LEU A 317 -2.47 -26.15 1.53
CA LEU A 317 -1.88 -27.43 1.89
C LEU A 317 -0.72 -27.26 2.88
N LEU A 318 0.11 -26.23 2.71
CA LEU A 318 1.20 -25.89 3.62
C LEU A 318 0.66 -25.56 5.02
N GLU A 319 -0.35 -24.70 5.13
CA GLU A 319 -1.01 -24.37 6.38
C GLU A 319 -1.70 -25.58 7.04
N ASN A 320 -2.24 -26.49 6.21
CA ASN A 320 -2.86 -27.73 6.66
C ASN A 320 -1.82 -28.86 6.90
N LYS A 321 -0.52 -28.55 6.84
CA LYS A 321 0.62 -29.49 7.06
C LYS A 321 0.65 -30.70 6.11
N GLN A 322 0.04 -30.59 4.95
CA GLN A 322 0.04 -31.58 3.88
C GLN A 322 1.26 -31.36 2.95
N TYR A 323 2.46 -31.41 3.52
CA TYR A 323 3.72 -31.02 2.84
C TYR A 323 4.02 -31.81 1.54
N PRO A 324 3.79 -33.14 1.45
CA PRO A 324 4.04 -33.87 0.20
C PRO A 324 3.21 -33.33 -0.98
N GLU A 325 1.93 -33.07 -0.76
CA GLU A 325 1.01 -32.54 -1.79
C GLU A 325 1.34 -31.09 -2.13
N ALA A 326 1.64 -30.26 -1.12
CA ALA A 326 2.09 -28.88 -1.31
C ALA A 326 3.36 -28.83 -2.19
N ARG A 327 4.35 -29.69 -1.90
CA ARG A 327 5.58 -29.81 -2.67
C ARG A 327 5.30 -30.17 -4.13
N SER A 328 4.49 -31.21 -4.37
CA SER A 328 4.13 -31.65 -5.72
C SER A 328 3.43 -30.53 -6.51
N THR A 329 2.52 -29.79 -5.86
CA THR A 329 1.80 -28.68 -6.49
C THR A 329 2.74 -27.54 -6.87
N ILE A 330 3.66 -27.14 -6.00
CA ILE A 330 4.64 -26.08 -6.30
C ILE A 330 5.66 -26.55 -7.34
N GLN A 331 6.09 -27.82 -7.33
CA GLN A 331 6.98 -28.34 -8.36
C GLN A 331 6.33 -28.31 -9.75
N ASN A 332 5.03 -28.60 -9.85
CA ASN A 332 4.29 -28.46 -11.11
C ASN A 332 4.30 -27.00 -11.61
N LEU A 333 4.05 -26.02 -10.74
CA LEU A 333 4.13 -24.61 -11.09
C LEU A 333 5.54 -24.19 -11.52
N LEU A 334 6.56 -24.61 -10.81
CA LEU A 334 7.97 -24.33 -11.11
C LEU A 334 8.44 -24.99 -12.42
N SER A 335 7.86 -26.12 -12.84
CA SER A 335 8.17 -26.73 -14.13
C SER A 335 7.75 -25.86 -15.32
N GLN A 336 6.75 -25.01 -15.14
CA GLN A 336 6.24 -24.10 -16.16
C GLN A 336 6.85 -22.68 -16.03
N HIS A 337 7.16 -22.26 -14.80
CA HIS A 337 7.64 -20.91 -14.46
C HIS A 337 8.82 -21.00 -13.48
N ALA A 338 9.95 -21.51 -13.97
CA ALA A 338 11.09 -21.87 -13.13
C ALA A 338 11.69 -20.74 -12.27
N ASP A 339 11.62 -19.50 -12.71
CA ASP A 339 12.23 -18.35 -12.03
C ASP A 339 11.20 -17.41 -11.37
N TYR A 340 9.92 -17.82 -11.27
CA TYR A 340 8.91 -16.97 -10.64
C TYR A 340 9.10 -16.93 -9.11
N GLY A 341 9.37 -15.73 -8.58
CA GLY A 341 9.80 -15.51 -7.20
C GLY A 341 8.84 -16.09 -6.15
N LEU A 342 7.52 -15.90 -6.31
CA LEU A 342 6.52 -16.42 -5.36
C LEU A 342 6.58 -17.95 -5.23
N TYR A 343 6.80 -18.67 -6.34
CA TYR A 343 6.89 -20.14 -6.28
C TYR A 343 8.18 -20.62 -5.64
N ARG A 344 9.28 -19.86 -5.81
CA ARG A 344 10.55 -20.15 -5.13
C ARG A 344 10.44 -19.92 -3.63
N ILE A 345 9.78 -18.86 -3.21
CA ILE A 345 9.49 -18.60 -1.80
C ILE A 345 8.65 -19.74 -1.23
N ALA A 346 7.52 -20.08 -1.87
CA ALA A 346 6.64 -21.13 -1.41
C ALA A 346 7.35 -22.52 -1.35
N GLN A 347 8.20 -22.83 -2.32
CA GLN A 347 9.02 -24.04 -2.29
C GLN A 347 9.91 -24.10 -1.04
N ALA A 348 10.62 -23.02 -0.75
CA ALA A 348 11.52 -22.97 0.40
C ALA A 348 10.73 -22.98 1.73
N GLU A 349 9.57 -22.33 1.79
CA GLU A 349 8.69 -22.36 2.98
C GLU A 349 8.15 -23.76 3.26
N ILE A 350 7.76 -24.51 2.22
CA ILE A 350 7.30 -25.91 2.36
C ILE A 350 8.41 -26.77 2.91
N GLU A 351 9.65 -26.65 2.39
CA GLU A 351 10.79 -27.43 2.90
C GLU A 351 11.12 -27.03 4.34
N LEU A 352 11.08 -25.75 4.70
CA LEU A 352 11.32 -25.26 6.04
C LEU A 352 10.26 -25.79 7.03
N ALA A 353 8.99 -25.80 6.62
CA ALA A 353 7.88 -26.30 7.44
C ALA A 353 7.90 -27.83 7.58
N ALA A 354 8.38 -28.54 6.55
CA ALA A 354 8.58 -29.99 6.58
C ALA A 354 9.80 -30.43 7.41
N GLY A 355 10.60 -29.50 7.96
CA GLY A 355 11.79 -29.78 8.75
C GLY A 355 13.07 -29.92 7.92
N ASN A 356 13.03 -29.72 6.61
CA ASN A 356 14.17 -29.80 5.70
C ASN A 356 14.96 -28.49 5.65
N SER A 357 15.40 -28.00 6.83
CA SER A 357 16.01 -26.67 6.99
C SER A 357 17.19 -26.41 6.07
N ALA A 358 18.09 -27.38 5.88
CA ALA A 358 19.26 -27.23 5.02
C ALA A 358 18.87 -26.99 3.55
N GLU A 359 17.88 -27.73 3.03
CA GLU A 359 17.38 -27.54 1.67
C GLU A 359 16.65 -26.20 1.53
N ALA A 360 15.84 -25.81 2.50
CA ALA A 360 15.15 -24.51 2.52
C ALA A 360 16.15 -23.34 2.43
N LEU A 361 17.20 -23.36 3.27
CA LEU A 361 18.24 -22.31 3.25
C LEU A 361 18.99 -22.26 1.92
N LYS A 362 19.31 -23.43 1.32
CA LYS A 362 19.95 -23.51 0.01
C LYS A 362 19.06 -22.94 -1.11
N LEU A 363 17.76 -23.22 -1.07
CA LEU A 363 16.77 -22.66 -2.01
C LEU A 363 16.70 -21.13 -1.89
N TYR A 364 16.57 -20.60 -0.67
CA TYR A 364 16.57 -19.16 -0.42
C TYR A 364 17.86 -18.49 -0.87
N ALA A 365 19.03 -19.03 -0.47
CA ALA A 365 20.33 -18.47 -0.84
C ALA A 365 20.50 -18.40 -2.37
N THR A 366 20.08 -19.45 -3.07
CA THR A 366 20.13 -19.49 -4.54
C THR A 366 19.22 -18.44 -5.17
N ALA A 367 18.02 -18.28 -4.65
CA ALA A 367 17.03 -17.33 -5.16
C ALA A 367 17.45 -15.87 -4.88
N VAL A 368 17.92 -15.56 -3.66
CA VAL A 368 18.45 -14.22 -3.30
C VAL A 368 19.68 -13.85 -4.13
N LYS A 369 20.57 -14.82 -4.42
CA LYS A 369 21.74 -14.57 -5.29
C LYS A 369 21.33 -14.14 -6.71
N LYS A 370 20.23 -14.69 -7.24
CA LYS A 370 19.68 -14.30 -8.55
C LYS A 370 18.96 -12.96 -8.51
N ASN A 371 18.26 -12.66 -7.43
CA ASN A 371 17.43 -11.47 -7.25
C ASN A 371 17.75 -10.74 -5.93
N PRO A 372 18.93 -10.13 -5.80
CA PRO A 372 19.39 -9.56 -4.51
C PRO A 372 18.62 -8.31 -4.04
N LYS A 373 17.79 -7.74 -4.93
CA LYS A 373 16.94 -6.57 -4.63
C LYS A 373 15.49 -6.95 -4.34
N ASP A 374 15.14 -8.24 -4.41
CA ASP A 374 13.79 -8.70 -4.10
C ASP A 374 13.59 -8.63 -2.57
N TYR A 375 12.75 -7.67 -2.16
CA TYR A 375 12.44 -7.42 -0.76
C TYR A 375 11.81 -8.64 -0.08
N ALA A 376 10.77 -9.23 -0.71
CA ALA A 376 10.01 -10.33 -0.12
C ALA A 376 10.90 -11.56 0.07
N LEU A 377 11.65 -11.92 -0.95
CA LEU A 377 12.57 -13.05 -0.92
C LEU A 377 13.66 -12.87 0.13
N THR A 378 14.21 -11.66 0.25
CA THR A 378 15.27 -11.37 1.21
C THR A 378 14.77 -11.40 2.65
N GLN A 379 13.58 -10.87 2.89
CA GLN A 379 12.93 -10.91 4.22
C GLN A 379 12.61 -12.36 4.63
N ARG A 380 12.05 -13.18 3.71
CA ARG A 380 11.77 -14.60 3.96
C ARG A 380 13.05 -15.40 4.26
N TYR A 381 14.12 -15.13 3.51
CA TYR A 381 15.41 -15.77 3.77
C TYR A 381 15.96 -15.41 5.15
N ALA A 382 15.90 -14.12 5.52
CA ALA A 382 16.33 -13.68 6.86
C ALA A 382 15.49 -14.34 7.98
N ALA A 383 14.17 -14.46 7.78
CA ALA A 383 13.30 -15.17 8.72
C ALA A 383 13.68 -16.66 8.84
N ALA A 384 13.96 -17.32 7.72
CA ALA A 384 14.41 -18.71 7.70
C ALA A 384 15.75 -18.91 8.44
N LEU A 385 16.72 -18.02 8.20
CA LEU A 385 18.00 -18.01 8.92
C LEU A 385 17.82 -17.89 10.44
N LEU A 386 16.96 -16.96 10.88
CA LEU A 386 16.64 -16.81 12.31
C LEU A 386 15.98 -18.05 12.89
N LYS A 387 15.03 -18.63 12.16
CA LYS A 387 14.29 -19.84 12.59
C LYS A 387 15.19 -21.07 12.70
N THR A 388 16.28 -21.09 11.94
CA THR A 388 17.22 -22.24 11.87
C THR A 388 18.54 -22.00 12.61
N ASP A 389 18.57 -21.00 13.50
CA ASP A 389 19.71 -20.67 14.37
C ASP A 389 20.99 -20.22 13.60
N HIS A 390 20.79 -19.40 12.56
CA HIS A 390 21.88 -18.75 11.81
C HIS A 390 21.86 -17.22 11.99
N PRO A 391 21.94 -16.69 13.24
CA PRO A 391 21.69 -15.28 13.52
C PRO A 391 22.77 -14.35 12.91
N ALA A 392 24.03 -14.80 12.81
CA ALA A 392 25.09 -14.00 12.24
C ALA A 392 24.90 -13.75 10.73
N GLU A 393 24.43 -14.78 9.99
CA GLU A 393 24.11 -14.65 8.56
C GLU A 393 22.89 -13.74 8.37
N ALA A 394 21.84 -13.95 9.17
CA ALA A 394 20.65 -13.11 9.16
C ALA A 394 20.98 -11.64 9.43
N ARG A 395 21.83 -11.35 10.44
CA ARG A 395 22.29 -9.99 10.75
C ARG A 395 23.00 -9.33 9.57
N ASN A 396 23.92 -10.05 8.93
CA ASN A 396 24.66 -9.52 7.78
C ASN A 396 23.73 -9.21 6.60
N LEU A 397 22.78 -10.08 6.32
CA LEU A 397 21.78 -9.90 5.27
C LEU A 397 20.89 -8.69 5.58
N LEU A 398 20.31 -8.63 6.77
CA LEU A 398 19.40 -7.58 7.20
C LEU A 398 20.08 -6.20 7.28
N LYS A 399 21.35 -6.14 7.62
CA LYS A 399 22.14 -4.89 7.62
C LYS A 399 22.22 -4.25 6.24
N ILE A 400 22.23 -5.05 5.17
CA ILE A 400 22.23 -4.54 3.79
C ILE A 400 20.82 -4.06 3.42
N VAL A 401 19.81 -4.83 3.76
CA VAL A 401 18.40 -4.54 3.42
C VAL A 401 17.91 -3.28 4.12
N LEU A 402 18.23 -3.11 5.40
CA LEU A 402 17.85 -1.93 6.19
C LEU A 402 18.41 -0.60 5.66
N ARG A 403 19.46 -0.61 4.83
CA ARG A 403 19.92 0.61 4.15
C ARG A 403 18.93 1.10 3.09
N GLN A 404 18.12 0.20 2.53
CA GLN A 404 17.11 0.53 1.52
C GLN A 404 15.75 0.81 2.16
N TRP A 405 15.42 0.12 3.27
CA TRP A 405 14.14 0.24 3.99
C TRP A 405 14.36 0.50 5.49
N PRO A 406 14.95 1.66 5.86
CA PRO A 406 15.30 1.94 7.26
C PRO A 406 14.09 2.10 8.18
N GLN A 407 12.94 2.48 7.63
CA GLN A 407 11.69 2.71 8.37
C GLN A 407 10.75 1.48 8.37
N ASP A 408 11.26 0.30 8.01
CA ASP A 408 10.49 -0.93 8.08
C ASP A 408 10.57 -1.56 9.48
N PRO A 409 9.46 -1.60 10.25
CA PRO A 409 9.50 -2.10 11.62
C PRO A 409 9.79 -3.60 11.69
N THR A 410 9.34 -4.39 10.71
CA THR A 410 9.57 -5.84 10.68
C THR A 410 11.05 -6.14 10.46
N LEU A 411 11.71 -5.44 9.52
CA LEU A 411 13.14 -5.57 9.31
C LEU A 411 13.94 -5.11 10.53
N GLN A 412 13.54 -4.02 11.19
CA GLN A 412 14.18 -3.54 12.43
C GLN A 412 14.10 -4.59 13.55
N LYS A 413 12.91 -5.19 13.75
CA LYS A 413 12.72 -6.25 14.73
C LYS A 413 13.57 -7.49 14.42
N MET A 414 13.55 -7.94 13.16
CA MET A 414 14.34 -9.10 12.73
C MET A 414 15.84 -8.85 12.91
N PHE A 415 16.31 -7.65 12.57
CA PHE A 415 17.71 -7.29 12.77
C PHE A 415 18.08 -7.22 14.24
N ALA A 416 17.21 -6.68 15.09
CA ALA A 416 17.42 -6.66 16.55
C ALA A 416 17.59 -8.07 17.11
N ILE A 417 16.75 -9.02 16.70
CA ILE A 417 16.83 -10.44 17.12
C ILE A 417 18.14 -11.05 16.60
N ALA A 418 18.47 -10.85 15.32
CA ALA A 418 19.69 -11.37 14.69
C ALA A 418 20.96 -10.83 15.39
N ALA A 419 20.99 -9.53 15.65
CA ALA A 419 22.10 -8.86 16.32
C ALA A 419 22.26 -9.36 17.78
N GLY A 420 21.16 -9.46 18.52
CA GLY A 420 21.16 -9.97 19.90
C GLY A 420 21.69 -11.40 19.99
N ASN A 421 21.15 -12.30 19.15
CA ASN A 421 21.55 -13.72 19.12
C ASN A 421 23.00 -13.91 18.60
N SER A 422 23.55 -12.95 17.85
CA SER A 422 24.95 -12.96 17.42
C SER A 422 25.91 -12.17 18.35
N GLY A 423 25.44 -11.74 19.53
CA GLY A 423 26.25 -11.05 20.53
C GLY A 423 26.46 -9.55 20.29
N SER A 424 25.83 -8.95 19.31
CA SER A 424 25.94 -7.51 18.97
C SER A 424 24.89 -6.69 19.72
N LEU A 425 24.98 -6.63 21.06
CA LEU A 425 23.95 -6.07 21.93
C LEU A 425 23.66 -4.57 21.65
N LEU A 426 24.67 -3.77 21.34
CA LEU A 426 24.48 -2.37 20.97
C LEU A 426 23.53 -2.24 19.76
N GLU A 427 23.83 -2.94 18.66
CA GLU A 427 23.00 -2.89 17.45
C GLU A 427 21.61 -3.49 17.70
N ALA A 428 21.53 -4.53 18.52
CA ALA A 428 20.24 -5.15 18.88
C ALA A 428 19.30 -4.16 19.56
N HIS A 429 19.79 -3.45 20.58
CA HIS A 429 18.97 -2.48 21.30
C HIS A 429 18.68 -1.22 20.49
N GLN A 430 19.59 -0.78 19.62
CA GLN A 430 19.32 0.32 18.69
C GLN A 430 18.19 -0.04 17.72
N ALA A 431 18.26 -1.20 17.08
CA ALA A 431 17.21 -1.63 16.15
C ALA A 431 15.87 -1.91 16.85
N MET A 432 15.89 -2.46 18.06
CA MET A 432 14.68 -2.67 18.86
C MET A 432 14.06 -1.32 19.26
N ALA A 433 14.84 -0.30 19.51
CA ALA A 433 14.35 1.05 19.75
C ALA A 433 13.66 1.63 18.52
N GLU A 434 14.24 1.49 17.33
CA GLU A 434 13.59 1.93 16.09
C GLU A 434 12.30 1.13 15.83
N TYR A 435 12.27 -0.17 16.07
CA TYR A 435 11.04 -0.97 16.00
C TYR A 435 9.94 -0.40 16.89
N TYR A 436 10.25 -0.11 18.17
CA TYR A 436 9.25 0.45 19.10
C TYR A 436 8.81 1.86 18.69
N TYR A 437 9.74 2.69 18.25
CA TYR A 437 9.46 4.03 17.76
C TYR A 437 8.52 4.02 16.55
N LEU A 438 8.82 3.19 15.54
CA LEU A 438 8.01 3.02 14.34
C LEU A 438 6.61 2.44 14.62
N ASN A 439 6.45 1.75 15.75
CA ASN A 439 5.17 1.27 16.25
C ASN A 439 4.53 2.21 17.30
N GLY A 440 5.05 3.44 17.46
CA GLY A 440 4.46 4.47 18.31
C GLY A 440 4.61 4.23 19.80
N ASN A 441 5.57 3.38 20.23
CA ASN A 441 5.88 3.16 21.63
C ASN A 441 7.17 3.90 22.01
N SER A 442 7.04 5.22 22.19
CA SER A 442 8.19 6.10 22.50
C SER A 442 8.88 5.75 23.81
N ASP A 443 8.13 5.34 24.84
CA ASP A 443 8.71 4.99 26.14
C ASP A 443 9.58 3.73 26.04
N ALA A 444 9.10 2.69 25.35
CA ALA A 444 9.88 1.47 25.10
C ALA A 444 11.10 1.75 24.20
N ALA A 445 10.98 2.63 23.20
CA ALA A 445 12.07 3.04 22.33
C ALA A 445 13.18 3.71 23.17
N ILE A 446 12.84 4.67 24.02
CA ILE A 446 13.79 5.35 24.91
C ILE A 446 14.47 4.35 25.86
N ALA A 447 13.70 3.42 26.45
CA ALA A 447 14.26 2.39 27.33
C ALA A 447 15.30 1.51 26.60
N GLN A 448 15.02 1.12 25.35
CA GLN A 448 15.99 0.36 24.54
C GLN A 448 17.24 1.16 24.21
N LEU A 449 17.13 2.46 23.88
CA LEU A 449 18.30 3.32 23.65
C LEU A 449 19.15 3.51 24.91
N GLN A 450 18.52 3.57 26.11
CA GLN A 450 19.24 3.63 27.38
C GLN A 450 20.02 2.34 27.65
N ILE A 451 19.46 1.17 27.28
CA ILE A 451 20.18 -0.11 27.37
C ILE A 451 21.32 -0.13 26.33
N ALA A 452 21.07 0.29 25.08
CA ALA A 452 22.10 0.41 24.06
C ALA A 452 23.29 1.24 24.52
N ARG A 453 23.02 2.33 25.26
CA ARG A 453 24.05 3.22 25.84
C ARG A 453 25.00 2.48 26.81
N GLN A 454 24.49 1.49 27.57
CA GLN A 454 25.32 0.69 28.48
C GLN A 454 26.30 -0.22 27.71
N HIS A 455 25.97 -0.57 26.45
CA HIS A 455 26.80 -1.41 25.57
C HIS A 455 27.68 -0.61 24.60
N ALA A 456 27.62 0.74 24.62
CA ALA A 456 28.39 1.60 23.73
C ALA A 456 29.86 1.78 24.18
N GLY A 457 30.20 1.35 25.40
CA GLY A 457 31.53 1.59 26.01
C GLY A 457 31.80 3.09 26.12
N GLU A 458 33.08 3.49 25.97
CA GLU A 458 33.52 4.89 26.00
C GLU A 458 33.51 5.55 24.61
N ASN A 459 32.87 4.94 23.61
CA ASN A 459 32.83 5.49 22.25
C ASN A 459 31.93 6.72 22.21
N PHE A 460 32.56 7.91 22.21
CA PHE A 460 31.87 9.20 22.19
C PHE A 460 30.86 9.33 21.02
N TYR A 461 31.21 8.79 19.85
CA TYR A 461 30.34 8.85 18.66
C TYR A 461 29.01 8.12 18.88
N PHE A 462 29.07 6.88 19.41
CA PHE A 462 27.88 6.13 19.69
C PHE A 462 27.06 6.76 20.82
N LEU A 463 27.72 7.17 21.91
CA LEU A 463 27.03 7.83 23.03
C LEU A 463 26.31 9.10 22.58
N SER A 464 26.95 9.96 21.80
CA SER A 464 26.36 11.20 21.30
C SER A 464 25.15 10.93 20.36
N SER A 465 25.25 9.92 19.47
CA SER A 465 24.16 9.57 18.56
C SER A 465 22.94 9.01 19.31
N LEU A 466 23.15 8.18 20.32
CA LEU A 466 22.10 7.64 21.18
C LEU A 466 21.42 8.74 22.00
N ASP A 467 22.18 9.64 22.60
CA ASP A 467 21.66 10.75 23.39
C ASP A 467 20.83 11.72 22.51
N ALA A 468 21.30 11.98 21.28
CA ALA A 468 20.57 12.78 20.30
C ALA A 468 19.23 12.12 19.93
N ARG A 469 19.23 10.81 19.66
CA ARG A 469 18.00 10.07 19.32
C ARG A 469 17.01 10.00 20.50
N ILE A 470 17.51 9.81 21.72
CA ILE A 470 16.67 9.85 22.93
C ILE A 470 16.02 11.23 23.09
N LYS A 471 16.78 12.31 22.86
CA LYS A 471 16.27 13.67 22.95
C LYS A 471 15.18 13.91 21.90
N GLU A 472 15.42 13.55 20.67
CA GLU A 472 14.45 13.66 19.56
C GLU A 472 13.13 12.97 19.87
N ILE A 473 13.17 11.68 20.29
CA ILE A 473 11.97 10.93 20.63
C ILE A 473 11.23 11.55 21.82
N ARG A 474 11.94 12.09 22.82
CA ARG A 474 11.32 12.76 23.98
C ARG A 474 10.63 14.05 23.59
N GLU A 475 11.26 14.88 22.75
CA GLU A 475 10.70 16.13 22.26
C GLU A 475 9.43 15.86 21.45
N GLU A 476 9.45 14.87 20.59
CA GLU A 476 8.26 14.44 19.85
C GLU A 476 7.15 13.96 20.78
N ALA A 477 7.45 13.05 21.71
CA ALA A 477 6.47 12.52 22.66
C ALA A 477 5.85 13.63 23.55
N ALA A 478 6.62 14.66 23.91
CA ALA A 478 6.13 15.80 24.68
C ALA A 478 5.15 16.67 23.87
N LEU A 479 5.39 16.85 22.56
CA LEU A 479 4.46 17.55 21.67
C LEU A 479 3.09 16.84 21.59
N TYR A 480 3.07 15.50 21.60
CA TYR A 480 1.82 14.73 21.61
C TYR A 480 1.04 14.89 22.92
N LYS A 481 1.71 14.77 24.07
CA LYS A 481 1.07 14.93 25.38
C LYS A 481 0.45 16.32 25.56
N ASN A 482 1.09 17.36 25.05
CA ASN A 482 0.61 18.73 25.15
C ASN A 482 -0.56 19.04 24.20
N ASN A 483 -0.71 18.26 23.12
CA ASN A 483 -1.78 18.42 22.14
C ASN A 483 -3.00 17.53 22.40
N GLY A 484 -3.03 16.79 23.52
CA GLY A 484 -4.20 16.03 23.99
C GLY A 484 -4.38 14.65 23.32
N TYR A 485 -3.28 14.01 22.93
CA TYR A 485 -3.27 12.64 22.35
C TYR A 485 -2.72 11.60 23.32
#